data_5b3665dded68a397c5d86522eadba9bd
#
_entry.id   5b3665dded68a397c5d86522eadba9bd
#
_cell.length_a   1.000
_cell.length_b   1.000
_cell.length_c   1.000
_cell.angle_alpha   90.00
_cell.angle_beta   90.00
_cell.angle_gamma   90.00
#
_symmetry.space_group_name_H-M   'P 1'
#
loop_
_entity.id
_entity.type
_entity.pdbx_description
1 polymer ?
#
loop_
_entity_poly.entity_id
_entity_poly.type
_entity_poly.pdbx_seq_one_letter_code
_entity_poly.pdbx_strand_id
1 'polypeptide(L)'
;MQRRTFLAGGAALAGASLAATPFAFAQAKPETTRVAIAVGGKNLFYYLPLTIAERRNYFKDEGLEVEISDFAGGSQALKAAVGGSADVVSGAFEHTLLLQAQKQMFREFVLQGRAPQIVLAVSKKTMPNFKSIADLKGKKIGVTAPGSSTSIMASFVLAKAGLSPKDVAFIGVGAGAGAIAALQSGQIDAIANLDPVVTRLERAGEVRVVSDTRTLADTHTVFGGDMPAGCLYASQSFITKNPNTTQALTNAMVRALKWLQNASGSELIHTVPESYLLGDRALYLDAWQHVREAMSPDGLMPADGPATSLKTLKAFDPMIQNAQIDLTKTWTNDFVKKALTTVKA
;
A
#
# COMPACT_ATOMS: atom_id res chain seq x y z
N MET A 1 -55.21 2.58 83.97
CA MET A 1 -55.31 1.64 82.88
C MET A 1 -54.37 2.09 81.74
N GLN A 2 -53.26 1.43 81.59
CA GLN A 2 -52.21 1.83 80.66
C GLN A 2 -52.42 1.10 79.33
N ARG A 3 -52.38 1.86 78.20
CA ARG A 3 -52.26 1.26 76.85
C ARG A 3 -50.88 1.58 76.30
N ARG A 4 -50.11 0.53 76.08
CA ARG A 4 -48.79 0.57 75.41
C ARG A 4 -49.01 0.59 73.92
N THR A 5 -48.38 1.56 73.25
CA THR A 5 -48.33 1.65 71.80
C THR A 5 -46.96 1.20 71.35
N PHE A 6 -46.86 0.15 70.45
CA PHE A 6 -45.66 -0.34 69.81
C PHE A 6 -45.35 0.51 68.57
N LEU A 7 -44.15 1.06 68.52
CA LEU A 7 -43.60 1.69 67.34
C LEU A 7 -42.83 0.65 66.58
N ALA A 8 -43.24 0.34 65.34
CA ALA A 8 -42.50 -0.46 64.39
C ALA A 8 -41.58 0.44 63.56
N GLY A 9 -40.26 0.23 63.69
CA GLY A 9 -39.24 0.93 62.88
C GLY A 9 -39.05 0.22 61.57
N GLY A 10 -39.37 0.90 60.45
CA GLY A 10 -39.04 0.45 59.10
C GLY A 10 -37.63 0.88 58.72
N ALA A 11 -36.72 -0.05 58.53
CA ALA A 11 -35.40 0.17 57.96
C ALA A 11 -35.51 0.31 56.45
N ALA A 12 -35.32 1.48 55.90
CA ALA A 12 -35.19 1.71 54.46
C ALA A 12 -33.76 1.35 54.03
N LEU A 13 -33.60 0.24 53.32
CA LEU A 13 -32.38 -0.13 52.56
C LEU A 13 -32.28 0.78 51.34
N ALA A 14 -31.41 1.79 51.40
CA ALA A 14 -31.01 2.56 50.23
C ALA A 14 -30.05 1.72 49.40
N GLY A 15 -30.54 1.08 48.31
CA GLY A 15 -29.74 0.43 47.31
C GLY A 15 -28.92 1.46 46.53
N ALA A 16 -27.63 1.55 46.79
CA ALA A 16 -26.70 2.30 45.97
C ALA A 16 -26.46 1.55 44.67
N SER A 17 -27.14 1.93 43.60
CA SER A 17 -26.83 1.47 42.23
C SER A 17 -25.48 2.07 41.83
N LEU A 18 -24.40 1.27 41.92
CA LEU A 18 -23.14 1.56 41.27
C LEU A 18 -23.36 1.54 39.78
N ALA A 19 -23.65 2.70 39.18
CA ALA A 19 -23.58 2.87 37.73
C ALA A 19 -22.14 2.67 37.32
N ALA A 20 -21.85 1.48 36.73
CA ALA A 20 -20.58 1.22 36.06
C ALA A 20 -20.49 2.19 34.87
N THR A 21 -19.81 3.32 35.07
CA THR A 21 -19.41 4.17 33.97
C THR A 21 -18.52 3.35 33.06
N PRO A 22 -18.84 3.21 31.73
CA PRO A 22 -17.92 2.58 30.82
C PRO A 22 -16.62 3.38 30.82
N PHE A 23 -15.53 2.79 31.26
CA PHE A 23 -14.21 3.35 31.07
C PHE A 23 -14.00 3.46 29.54
N ALA A 24 -14.27 4.62 28.97
CA ALA A 24 -13.77 4.98 27.67
C ALA A 24 -12.24 4.97 27.83
N PHE A 25 -11.58 3.96 27.28
CA PHE A 25 -10.13 3.97 27.15
C PHE A 25 -9.78 5.19 26.29
N ALA A 26 -9.40 6.27 26.93
CA ALA A 26 -8.90 7.45 26.23
C ALA A 26 -7.69 6.98 25.42
N GLN A 27 -7.80 7.10 24.11
CA GLN A 27 -6.68 6.79 23.21
C GLN A 27 -5.49 7.66 23.63
N ALA A 28 -4.34 7.03 23.85
CA ALA A 28 -3.14 7.75 24.23
C ALA A 28 -2.78 8.76 23.14
N LYS A 29 -2.43 9.99 23.54
CA LYS A 29 -2.09 11.05 22.59
C LYS A 29 -0.85 10.68 21.77
N PRO A 30 -0.83 11.02 20.46
CA PRO A 30 0.36 10.89 19.62
C PRO A 30 1.56 11.64 20.24
N GLU A 31 2.76 11.05 20.18
CA GLU A 31 4.02 11.67 20.62
C GLU A 31 4.39 12.85 19.72
N THR A 32 4.13 12.71 18.41
CA THR A 32 4.18 13.80 17.44
C THR A 32 2.87 13.86 16.67
N THR A 33 2.33 15.06 16.49
CA THR A 33 1.09 15.29 15.73
C THR A 33 1.36 15.62 14.26
N ARG A 34 2.55 16.12 13.93
CA ARG A 34 2.96 16.41 12.56
C ARG A 34 3.75 15.23 12.02
N VAL A 35 3.32 14.70 10.87
CA VAL A 35 3.96 13.55 10.22
C VAL A 35 4.10 13.82 8.73
N ALA A 36 5.32 13.71 8.23
CA ALA A 36 5.61 13.79 6.80
C ALA A 36 5.58 12.38 6.18
N ILE A 37 4.71 12.17 5.19
CA ILE A 37 4.59 10.91 4.45
C ILE A 37 5.08 11.12 3.01
N ALA A 38 6.04 10.30 2.56
CA ALA A 38 6.44 10.22 1.17
C ALA A 38 5.68 9.09 0.44
N VAL A 39 5.20 9.36 -0.77
CA VAL A 39 4.54 8.37 -1.64
C VAL A 39 5.04 8.52 -3.07
N GLY A 40 5.05 7.45 -3.85
CA GLY A 40 5.53 7.47 -5.24
C GLY A 40 4.45 7.14 -6.25
N GLY A 41 3.72 8.16 -6.72
CA GLY A 41 2.57 8.02 -7.61
C GLY A 41 1.26 7.88 -6.84
N LYS A 42 0.93 8.89 -6.03
CA LYS A 42 -0.25 8.93 -5.16
C LYS A 42 -1.57 8.69 -5.89
N ASN A 43 -1.62 8.97 -7.19
CA ASN A 43 -2.78 8.76 -8.05
C ASN A 43 -3.04 7.29 -8.44
N LEU A 44 -2.12 6.37 -8.15
CA LEU A 44 -2.28 4.94 -8.41
C LEU A 44 -3.22 4.29 -7.39
N PHE A 45 -3.99 3.30 -7.82
CA PHE A 45 -4.82 2.51 -6.90
C PHE A 45 -4.01 1.81 -5.81
N TYR A 46 -2.75 1.50 -6.08
CA TYR A 46 -1.80 0.95 -5.11
C TYR A 46 -1.72 1.75 -3.80
N TYR A 47 -1.92 3.08 -3.86
CA TYR A 47 -1.90 4.00 -2.73
C TYR A 47 -3.27 4.62 -2.44
N LEU A 48 -4.34 4.08 -3.02
CA LEU A 48 -5.68 4.60 -2.82
C LEU A 48 -6.09 4.67 -1.33
N PRO A 49 -5.76 3.69 -0.46
CA PRO A 49 -6.08 3.79 0.96
C PRO A 49 -5.51 5.04 1.64
N LEU A 50 -4.28 5.46 1.28
CA LEU A 50 -3.67 6.71 1.78
C LEU A 50 -4.49 7.93 1.35
N THR A 51 -4.88 8.00 0.07
CA THR A 51 -5.72 9.08 -0.47
C THR A 51 -7.08 9.14 0.24
N ILE A 52 -7.71 7.99 0.49
CA ILE A 52 -8.99 7.93 1.21
C ILE A 52 -8.82 8.43 2.65
N ALA A 53 -7.77 7.99 3.36
CA ALA A 53 -7.52 8.44 4.73
C ALA A 53 -7.34 9.97 4.81
N GLU A 54 -6.61 10.54 3.86
CA GLU A 54 -6.42 12.00 3.76
C GLU A 54 -7.73 12.71 3.43
N ARG A 55 -8.42 12.32 2.34
CA ARG A 55 -9.61 13.01 1.83
C ARG A 55 -10.80 12.93 2.76
N ARG A 56 -10.89 11.88 3.55
CA ARG A 56 -11.93 11.69 4.57
C ARG A 56 -11.55 12.20 5.96
N ASN A 57 -10.41 12.91 6.07
CA ASN A 57 -9.87 13.47 7.30
C ASN A 57 -9.58 12.46 8.42
N TYR A 58 -9.38 11.18 8.09
CA TYR A 58 -9.16 10.14 9.10
C TYR A 58 -7.88 10.37 9.91
N PHE A 59 -6.83 10.95 9.32
CA PHE A 59 -5.65 11.36 10.07
C PHE A 59 -5.95 12.46 11.09
N LYS A 60 -6.76 13.46 10.71
CA LYS A 60 -7.17 14.54 11.62
C LYS A 60 -8.03 14.02 12.77
N ASP A 61 -8.92 13.07 12.51
CA ASP A 61 -9.75 12.43 13.53
C ASP A 61 -8.90 11.70 14.58
N GLU A 62 -7.72 11.20 14.18
CA GLU A 62 -6.72 10.57 15.06
C GLU A 62 -5.75 11.60 15.70
N GLY A 63 -5.98 12.90 15.50
CA GLY A 63 -5.16 13.98 16.05
C GLY A 63 -3.85 14.23 15.30
N LEU A 64 -3.76 13.81 14.04
CA LEU A 64 -2.56 13.98 13.20
C LEU A 64 -2.75 15.06 12.13
N GLU A 65 -1.71 15.87 11.96
CA GLU A 65 -1.50 16.76 10.82
C GLU A 65 -0.48 16.07 9.89
N VAL A 66 -0.99 15.48 8.79
CA VAL A 66 -0.17 14.71 7.85
C VAL A 66 0.11 15.55 6.61
N GLU A 67 1.39 15.70 6.27
CA GLU A 67 1.85 16.27 5.02
C GLU A 67 2.28 15.14 4.08
N ILE A 68 1.70 15.08 2.88
CA ILE A 68 1.98 14.03 1.90
C ILE A 68 2.72 14.62 0.71
N SER A 69 3.98 14.19 0.52
CA SER A 69 4.81 14.53 -0.63
C SER A 69 4.75 13.41 -1.67
N ASP A 70 4.32 13.74 -2.90
CA ASP A 70 4.21 12.79 -4.01
C ASP A 70 5.45 12.86 -4.92
N PHE A 71 6.01 11.69 -5.22
CA PHE A 71 7.18 11.51 -6.08
C PHE A 71 6.80 10.72 -7.33
N ALA A 72 7.64 10.74 -8.36
CA ALA A 72 7.38 10.02 -9.61
C ALA A 72 7.30 8.48 -9.43
N GLY A 73 7.92 7.93 -8.37
CA GLY A 73 7.86 6.50 -8.07
C GLY A 73 8.39 6.16 -6.68
N GLY A 74 8.08 4.94 -6.21
CA GLY A 74 8.32 4.50 -4.84
C GLY A 74 9.79 4.54 -4.40
N SER A 75 10.74 4.30 -5.30
CA SER A 75 12.17 4.40 -4.98
C SER A 75 12.61 5.83 -4.63
N GLN A 76 11.96 6.85 -5.20
CA GLN A 76 12.23 8.25 -4.87
C GLN A 76 11.60 8.62 -3.53
N ALA A 77 10.38 8.17 -3.25
CA ALA A 77 9.75 8.32 -1.94
C ALA A 77 10.59 7.65 -0.82
N LEU A 78 11.12 6.46 -1.08
CA LEU A 78 12.03 5.78 -0.17
C LEU A 78 13.28 6.62 0.13
N LYS A 79 13.91 7.20 -0.90
CA LYS A 79 15.09 8.07 -0.73
C LYS A 79 14.80 9.30 0.13
N ALA A 80 13.59 9.89 0.02
CA ALA A 80 13.16 11.00 0.87
C ALA A 80 13.15 10.60 2.36
N ALA A 81 12.61 9.42 2.69
CA ALA A 81 12.58 8.94 4.07
C ALA A 81 13.98 8.55 4.60
N VAL A 82 14.80 7.89 3.79
CA VAL A 82 16.19 7.57 4.14
C VAL A 82 17.01 8.83 4.36
N GLY A 83 16.76 9.88 3.57
CA GLY A 83 17.39 11.20 3.70
C GLY A 83 16.82 12.07 4.81
N GLY A 84 15.80 11.62 5.55
CA GLY A 84 15.18 12.36 6.66
C GLY A 84 14.20 13.45 6.24
N SER A 85 13.79 13.51 4.97
CA SER A 85 12.78 14.45 4.47
C SER A 85 11.34 13.96 4.66
N ALA A 86 11.16 12.71 5.08
CA ALA A 86 9.87 12.14 5.46
C ALA A 86 10.06 11.18 6.64
N ASP A 87 9.03 11.08 7.48
CA ASP A 87 8.99 10.19 8.65
C ASP A 87 8.55 8.78 8.26
N VAL A 88 7.59 8.71 7.34
CA VAL A 88 6.90 7.49 6.91
C VAL A 88 6.87 7.42 5.39
N VAL A 89 6.92 6.22 4.86
CA VAL A 89 6.70 5.96 3.42
C VAL A 89 5.39 5.21 3.24
N SER A 90 4.54 5.71 2.36
CA SER A 90 3.52 4.90 1.71
C SER A 90 4.17 4.29 0.47
N GLY A 91 4.62 3.05 0.60
CA GLY A 91 5.49 2.43 -0.39
C GLY A 91 5.31 0.92 -0.45
N ALA A 92 6.23 0.25 -1.12
CA ALA A 92 6.16 -1.18 -1.32
C ALA A 92 6.88 -1.95 -0.22
N PHE A 93 6.32 -3.08 0.21
CA PHE A 93 6.86 -3.90 1.29
C PHE A 93 8.29 -4.39 1.01
N GLU A 94 8.59 -4.81 -0.21
CA GLU A 94 9.90 -5.30 -0.60
C GLU A 94 11.04 -4.29 -0.37
N HIS A 95 10.73 -3.00 -0.26
CA HIS A 95 11.71 -2.00 0.11
C HIS A 95 12.27 -2.19 1.52
N THR A 96 11.48 -2.74 2.46
CA THR A 96 11.98 -3.03 3.81
C THR A 96 13.07 -4.10 3.79
N LEU A 97 12.96 -5.09 2.89
CA LEU A 97 13.96 -6.14 2.67
C LEU A 97 15.25 -5.58 2.06
N LEU A 98 15.10 -4.73 1.04
CA LEU A 98 16.25 -4.05 0.39
C LEU A 98 17.00 -3.14 1.38
N LEU A 99 16.27 -2.42 2.22
CA LEU A 99 16.86 -1.58 3.26
C LEU A 99 17.59 -2.41 4.31
N GLN A 100 17.01 -3.52 4.75
CA GLN A 100 17.68 -4.41 5.71
C GLN A 100 18.99 -4.99 5.14
N ALA A 101 19.02 -5.34 3.85
CA ALA A 101 20.26 -5.75 3.19
C ALA A 101 21.34 -4.65 3.23
N GLN A 102 20.92 -3.38 3.25
CA GLN A 102 21.78 -2.20 3.40
C GLN A 102 22.02 -1.81 4.86
N LYS A 103 21.64 -2.69 5.82
CA LYS A 103 21.73 -2.44 7.27
C LYS A 103 20.90 -1.26 7.77
N GLN A 104 19.86 -0.88 7.05
CA GLN A 104 18.89 0.12 7.44
C GLN A 104 17.60 -0.58 7.89
N MET A 105 17.21 -0.34 9.14
CA MET A 105 16.06 -1.03 9.75
C MET A 105 14.80 -0.21 9.57
N PHE A 106 13.99 -0.60 8.60
CA PHE A 106 12.64 -0.09 8.37
C PHE A 106 11.65 -1.23 8.58
N ARG A 107 10.46 -0.89 9.06
CA ARG A 107 9.44 -1.86 9.42
C ARG A 107 8.07 -1.41 8.91
N GLU A 108 7.37 -2.30 8.25
CA GLU A 108 5.97 -2.14 7.88
C GLU A 108 5.07 -2.28 9.10
N PHE A 109 3.98 -1.50 9.18
CA PHE A 109 3.05 -1.51 10.30
C PHE A 109 1.56 -1.47 9.90
N VAL A 110 1.23 -1.29 8.62
CA VAL A 110 -0.12 -1.48 8.05
C VAL A 110 -0.05 -1.72 6.54
N LEU A 111 -0.64 -2.84 6.09
CA LEU A 111 -0.71 -3.21 4.68
C LEU A 111 -1.86 -2.51 3.99
N GLN A 112 -1.63 -1.92 2.81
CA GLN A 112 -2.64 -1.30 1.96
C GLN A 112 -3.17 -2.26 0.90
N GLY A 113 -2.29 -3.08 0.33
CA GLY A 113 -2.61 -4.02 -0.74
C GLY A 113 -1.89 -5.36 -0.57
N ARG A 114 -2.60 -6.44 -0.86
CA ARG A 114 -2.12 -7.84 -0.76
C ARG A 114 -1.75 -8.46 -2.11
N ALA A 115 -1.82 -7.65 -3.18
CA ALA A 115 -1.33 -7.99 -4.50
C ALA A 115 -0.65 -6.76 -5.12
N PRO A 116 0.41 -6.93 -5.95
CA PRO A 116 1.17 -5.82 -6.51
C PRO A 116 0.41 -4.92 -7.47
N GLN A 117 -0.66 -5.43 -8.12
CA GLN A 117 -1.47 -4.68 -9.09
C GLN A 117 -0.65 -4.18 -10.31
N ILE A 118 0.55 -4.69 -10.51
CA ILE A 118 1.46 -4.28 -11.58
C ILE A 118 1.24 -5.17 -12.80
N VAL A 119 1.15 -4.55 -13.95
CA VAL A 119 1.05 -5.22 -15.25
C VAL A 119 2.29 -4.92 -16.07
N LEU A 120 2.95 -5.96 -16.56
CA LEU A 120 3.95 -5.85 -17.62
C LEU A 120 3.26 -6.05 -18.96
N ALA A 121 3.32 -5.06 -19.83
CA ALA A 121 2.72 -5.11 -21.15
C ALA A 121 3.68 -4.57 -22.21
N VAL A 122 3.60 -5.10 -23.44
CA VAL A 122 4.41 -4.67 -24.57
C VAL A 122 3.62 -3.78 -25.53
N SER A 123 4.28 -2.79 -26.10
CA SER A 123 3.70 -1.90 -27.10
C SER A 123 3.43 -2.65 -28.40
N LYS A 124 2.18 -2.64 -28.87
CA LYS A 124 1.84 -3.19 -30.20
C LYS A 124 2.46 -2.39 -31.34
N LYS A 125 2.81 -1.12 -31.10
CA LYS A 125 3.44 -0.22 -32.08
C LYS A 125 4.90 -0.59 -32.33
N THR A 126 5.70 -0.74 -31.25
CA THR A 126 7.15 -0.98 -31.37
C THR A 126 7.52 -2.46 -31.32
N MET A 127 6.62 -3.33 -30.82
CA MET A 127 6.80 -4.77 -30.72
C MET A 127 5.61 -5.54 -31.34
N PRO A 128 5.25 -5.30 -32.63
CA PRO A 128 4.10 -5.95 -33.26
C PRO A 128 4.23 -7.47 -33.34
N ASN A 129 5.47 -7.96 -33.46
CA ASN A 129 5.82 -9.38 -33.60
C ASN A 129 6.25 -10.05 -32.30
N PHE A 130 5.95 -9.46 -31.12
CA PHE A 130 6.30 -10.04 -29.83
C PHE A 130 5.73 -11.46 -29.67
N LYS A 131 6.58 -12.41 -29.29
CA LYS A 131 6.25 -13.84 -29.12
C LYS A 131 6.45 -14.29 -27.68
N SER A 132 7.53 -13.84 -27.03
CA SER A 132 7.91 -14.29 -25.69
C SER A 132 8.67 -13.20 -24.93
N ILE A 133 8.83 -13.41 -23.61
CA ILE A 133 9.59 -12.49 -22.75
C ILE A 133 11.04 -12.34 -23.22
N ALA A 134 11.61 -13.34 -23.89
CA ALA A 134 12.96 -13.26 -24.46
C ALA A 134 13.12 -12.12 -25.48
N ASP A 135 12.04 -11.72 -26.16
CA ASP A 135 12.04 -10.62 -27.12
C ASP A 135 12.24 -9.24 -26.45
N LEU A 136 12.15 -9.18 -25.12
CA LEU A 136 12.43 -7.96 -24.35
C LEU A 136 13.95 -7.67 -24.23
N LYS A 137 14.83 -8.60 -24.60
CA LYS A 137 16.27 -8.35 -24.57
C LYS A 137 16.65 -7.14 -25.43
N GLY A 138 17.39 -6.19 -24.84
CA GLY A 138 17.79 -4.93 -25.48
C GLY A 138 16.68 -3.89 -25.57
N LYS A 139 15.48 -4.15 -25.03
CA LYS A 139 14.33 -3.25 -25.09
C LYS A 139 14.27 -2.26 -23.93
N LYS A 140 13.51 -1.18 -24.13
CA LYS A 140 13.25 -0.16 -23.13
C LYS A 140 11.92 -0.46 -22.43
N ILE A 141 11.97 -0.69 -21.12
CA ILE A 141 10.79 -0.93 -20.29
C ILE A 141 10.52 0.30 -19.45
N GLY A 142 9.39 0.98 -19.68
CA GLY A 142 8.92 2.07 -18.85
C GLY A 142 8.47 1.55 -17.48
N VAL A 143 8.93 2.20 -16.43
CA VAL A 143 8.58 1.91 -15.04
C VAL A 143 8.25 3.23 -14.33
N THR A 144 7.57 3.20 -13.18
CA THR A 144 7.32 4.45 -12.43
C THR A 144 8.63 5.17 -12.12
N ALA A 145 9.59 4.48 -11.55
CA ALA A 145 10.99 4.89 -11.45
C ALA A 145 11.88 3.63 -11.33
N PRO A 146 13.12 3.64 -11.84
CA PRO A 146 14.07 2.56 -11.58
C PRO A 146 14.27 2.31 -10.09
N GLY A 147 14.20 1.05 -9.65
CA GLY A 147 14.25 0.64 -8.24
C GLY A 147 12.89 0.68 -7.51
N SER A 148 11.80 1.12 -8.15
CA SER A 148 10.44 1.00 -7.63
C SER A 148 9.88 -0.40 -7.87
N SER A 149 8.78 -0.78 -7.19
CA SER A 149 8.09 -2.07 -7.37
C SER A 149 7.87 -2.44 -8.83
N THR A 150 7.55 -1.47 -9.69
CA THR A 150 7.33 -1.71 -11.12
C THR A 150 8.57 -2.29 -11.82
N SER A 151 9.77 -1.80 -11.47
CA SER A 151 11.01 -2.39 -12.01
C SER A 151 11.38 -3.70 -11.33
N ILE A 152 11.09 -3.87 -10.04
CA ILE A 152 11.30 -5.12 -9.29
C ILE A 152 10.44 -6.23 -9.90
N MET A 153 9.16 -5.94 -10.16
CA MET A 153 8.22 -6.88 -10.76
C MET A 153 8.64 -7.29 -12.16
N ALA A 154 8.98 -6.30 -13.02
CA ALA A 154 9.50 -6.59 -14.37
C ALA A 154 10.78 -7.43 -14.30
N SER A 155 11.70 -7.13 -13.37
CA SER A 155 12.94 -7.89 -13.17
C SER A 155 12.68 -9.35 -12.80
N PHE A 156 11.70 -9.60 -11.94
CA PHE A 156 11.31 -10.97 -11.59
C PHE A 156 10.74 -11.74 -12.77
N VAL A 157 9.85 -11.11 -13.57
CA VAL A 157 9.29 -11.73 -14.78
C VAL A 157 10.38 -12.02 -15.80
N LEU A 158 11.34 -11.11 -15.99
CA LEU A 158 12.51 -11.33 -16.85
C LEU A 158 13.35 -12.51 -16.35
N ALA A 159 13.62 -12.59 -15.04
CA ALA A 159 14.42 -13.67 -14.45
C ALA A 159 13.78 -15.05 -14.63
N LYS A 160 12.44 -15.15 -14.53
CA LYS A 160 11.70 -16.39 -14.83
C LYS A 160 11.90 -16.87 -16.28
N ALA A 161 12.21 -15.96 -17.20
CA ALA A 161 12.47 -16.26 -18.59
C ALA A 161 14.00 -16.35 -18.93
N GLY A 162 14.85 -16.36 -17.90
CA GLY A 162 16.29 -16.47 -18.05
C GLY A 162 17.00 -15.17 -18.48
N LEU A 163 16.30 -14.03 -18.39
CA LEU A 163 16.89 -12.72 -18.65
C LEU A 163 17.33 -12.04 -17.33
N SER A 164 18.38 -11.25 -17.41
CA SER A 164 18.82 -10.37 -16.32
C SER A 164 18.15 -9.00 -16.44
N PRO A 165 17.92 -8.28 -15.32
CA PRO A 165 17.56 -6.87 -15.38
C PRO A 165 18.51 -5.99 -16.20
N LYS A 166 19.77 -6.43 -16.37
CA LYS A 166 20.78 -5.76 -17.19
C LYS A 166 20.59 -5.97 -18.69
N ASP A 167 19.76 -6.93 -19.10
CA ASP A 167 19.44 -7.19 -20.50
C ASP A 167 18.42 -6.21 -21.09
N VAL A 168 17.86 -5.31 -20.27
CA VAL A 168 16.88 -4.28 -20.66
C VAL A 168 17.28 -2.90 -20.13
N ALA A 169 16.67 -1.84 -20.68
CA ALA A 169 16.81 -0.50 -20.13
C ALA A 169 15.52 -0.10 -19.39
N PHE A 170 15.59 0.09 -18.08
CA PHE A 170 14.46 0.63 -17.32
C PHE A 170 14.41 2.16 -17.42
N ILE A 171 13.34 2.70 -17.96
CA ILE A 171 13.10 4.13 -18.18
C ILE A 171 12.04 4.61 -17.19
N GLY A 172 12.36 5.62 -16.37
CA GLY A 172 11.40 6.24 -15.45
C GLY A 172 10.39 7.08 -16.25
N VAL A 173 9.11 6.69 -16.24
CA VAL A 173 8.02 7.36 -16.97
C VAL A 173 6.93 7.88 -16.04
N GLY A 174 7.05 7.65 -14.72
CA GLY A 174 6.06 8.07 -13.72
C GLY A 174 4.80 7.20 -13.72
N ALA A 175 3.76 7.72 -13.08
CA ALA A 175 2.54 7.00 -12.72
C ALA A 175 1.27 7.59 -13.34
N GLY A 176 1.37 8.36 -14.42
CA GLY A 176 0.22 9.08 -15.00
C GLY A 176 0.33 9.27 -16.50
N ALA A 177 -0.17 10.40 -17.00
CA ALA A 177 -0.24 10.71 -18.44
C ALA A 177 1.13 10.64 -19.14
N GLY A 178 2.23 10.95 -18.44
CA GLY A 178 3.59 10.81 -18.97
C GLY A 178 3.95 9.39 -19.38
N ALA A 179 3.52 8.38 -18.60
CA ALA A 179 3.73 6.98 -18.91
C ALA A 179 2.98 6.55 -20.18
N ILE A 180 1.74 7.02 -20.33
CA ILE A 180 0.92 6.79 -21.54
C ILE A 180 1.61 7.39 -22.76
N ALA A 181 2.00 8.68 -22.68
CA ALA A 181 2.66 9.39 -23.77
C ALA A 181 3.99 8.75 -24.18
N ALA A 182 4.78 8.26 -23.22
CA ALA A 182 6.05 7.59 -23.50
C ALA A 182 5.86 6.31 -24.32
N LEU A 183 4.82 5.51 -24.02
CA LEU A 183 4.49 4.33 -24.82
C LEU A 183 3.97 4.70 -26.21
N GLN A 184 3.02 5.64 -26.29
CA GLN A 184 2.41 6.07 -27.54
C GLN A 184 3.41 6.69 -28.52
N SER A 185 4.37 7.45 -28.02
CA SER A 185 5.45 8.02 -28.86
C SER A 185 6.45 6.97 -29.33
N GLY A 186 6.53 5.80 -28.66
CA GLY A 186 7.56 4.79 -28.93
C GLY A 186 8.88 5.05 -28.19
N GLN A 187 8.88 5.93 -27.18
CA GLN A 187 10.04 6.16 -26.33
C GLN A 187 10.40 4.91 -25.52
N ILE A 188 9.40 4.07 -25.20
CA ILE A 188 9.54 2.77 -24.55
C ILE A 188 8.88 1.67 -25.39
N ASP A 189 9.39 0.45 -25.28
CA ASP A 189 8.91 -0.73 -26.00
C ASP A 189 7.91 -1.54 -25.18
N ALA A 190 8.05 -1.51 -23.88
CA ALA A 190 7.16 -2.16 -22.92
C ALA A 190 6.95 -1.24 -21.72
N ILE A 191 5.94 -1.53 -20.93
CA ILE A 191 5.60 -0.78 -19.72
C ILE A 191 5.30 -1.75 -18.57
N ALA A 192 5.90 -1.53 -17.41
CA ALA A 192 5.45 -2.10 -16.14
C ALA A 192 4.86 -0.97 -15.31
N ASN A 193 3.54 -0.95 -15.17
CA ASN A 193 2.81 0.12 -14.49
C ASN A 193 1.53 -0.44 -13.85
N LEU A 194 0.73 0.43 -13.30
CA LEU A 194 -0.47 0.12 -12.55
C LEU A 194 -1.68 0.85 -13.14
N ASP A 195 -2.85 0.50 -12.66
CA ASP A 195 -4.07 1.21 -13.01
C ASP A 195 -4.16 2.58 -12.30
N PRO A 196 -4.77 3.56 -12.99
CA PRO A 196 -5.56 3.48 -14.21
C PRO A 196 -4.77 3.56 -15.54
N VAL A 197 -3.43 3.71 -15.50
CA VAL A 197 -2.59 3.84 -16.71
C VAL A 197 -2.71 2.61 -17.62
N VAL A 198 -2.67 1.41 -17.04
CA VAL A 198 -2.72 0.16 -17.79
C VAL A 198 -4.07 -0.03 -18.47
N THR A 199 -5.17 0.11 -17.75
CA THR A 199 -6.53 0.01 -18.32
C THR A 199 -6.74 1.04 -19.46
N ARG A 200 -6.16 2.24 -19.34
CA ARG A 200 -6.22 3.22 -20.44
C ARG A 200 -5.56 2.71 -21.72
N LEU A 201 -4.37 2.13 -21.61
CA LEU A 201 -3.61 1.58 -22.74
C LEU A 201 -4.27 0.32 -23.32
N GLU A 202 -4.83 -0.54 -22.47
CA GLU A 202 -5.56 -1.75 -22.89
C GLU A 202 -6.83 -1.38 -23.67
N ARG A 203 -7.66 -0.44 -23.17
CA ARG A 203 -8.86 0.04 -23.86
C ARG A 203 -8.56 0.69 -25.20
N ALA A 204 -7.44 1.39 -25.31
CA ALA A 204 -6.97 1.95 -26.56
C ALA A 204 -6.43 0.90 -27.54
N GLY A 205 -6.28 -0.36 -27.11
CA GLY A 205 -5.72 -1.44 -27.91
C GLY A 205 -4.22 -1.31 -28.21
N GLU A 206 -3.49 -0.51 -27.43
CA GLU A 206 -2.10 -0.13 -27.68
C GLU A 206 -1.08 -1.12 -27.12
N VAL A 207 -1.50 -1.98 -26.19
CA VAL A 207 -0.62 -2.93 -25.51
C VAL A 207 -1.10 -4.37 -25.64
N ARG A 208 -0.15 -5.30 -25.45
CA ARG A 208 -0.40 -6.71 -25.16
C ARG A 208 0.14 -7.01 -23.78
N VAL A 209 -0.72 -7.51 -22.88
CA VAL A 209 -0.33 -7.93 -21.53
C VAL A 209 0.56 -9.17 -21.61
N VAL A 210 1.64 -9.16 -20.83
CA VAL A 210 2.64 -10.21 -20.71
C VAL A 210 2.58 -10.88 -19.34
N SER A 211 2.40 -10.06 -18.29
CA SER A 211 2.22 -10.52 -16.93
C SER A 211 1.28 -9.58 -16.21
N ASP A 212 0.34 -10.12 -15.47
CA ASP A 212 -0.66 -9.36 -14.69
C ASP A 212 -0.59 -9.80 -13.23
N THR A 213 -0.71 -8.85 -12.31
CA THR A 213 -0.77 -9.11 -10.87
C THR A 213 -1.87 -8.27 -10.20
N ARG A 214 -2.92 -7.90 -10.95
CA ARG A 214 -4.05 -7.12 -10.45
C ARG A 214 -4.95 -7.93 -9.53
N THR A 215 -5.05 -9.26 -9.78
CA THR A 215 -5.86 -10.17 -8.96
C THR A 215 -4.99 -11.01 -8.02
N LEU A 216 -5.60 -11.60 -6.99
CA LEU A 216 -4.91 -12.54 -6.10
C LEU A 216 -4.53 -13.82 -6.85
N ALA A 217 -5.41 -14.32 -7.72
CA ALA A 217 -5.15 -15.52 -8.51
C ALA A 217 -3.96 -15.33 -9.46
N ASP A 218 -3.91 -14.20 -10.17
CA ASP A 218 -2.79 -13.87 -11.05
C ASP A 218 -1.49 -13.66 -10.25
N THR A 219 -1.58 -13.00 -9.09
CA THR A 219 -0.46 -12.83 -8.17
C THR A 219 0.12 -14.19 -7.75
N HIS A 220 -0.71 -15.14 -7.36
CA HIS A 220 -0.27 -16.50 -7.02
C HIS A 220 0.35 -17.23 -8.23
N THR A 221 -0.19 -17.03 -9.43
CA THR A 221 0.38 -17.60 -10.66
C THR A 221 1.78 -17.04 -10.94
N VAL A 222 1.98 -15.74 -10.74
CA VAL A 222 3.26 -15.07 -10.99
C VAL A 222 4.30 -15.42 -9.93
N PHE A 223 3.94 -15.34 -8.63
CA PHE A 223 4.88 -15.43 -7.50
C PHE A 223 4.88 -16.77 -6.77
N GLY A 224 3.82 -17.56 -6.91
CA GLY A 224 3.63 -18.83 -6.22
C GLY A 224 3.14 -18.68 -4.77
N GLY A 225 2.57 -17.54 -4.40
CA GLY A 225 2.03 -17.23 -3.07
C GLY A 225 1.58 -15.79 -2.94
N ASP A 226 1.15 -15.40 -1.73
CA ASP A 226 0.78 -14.02 -1.43
C ASP A 226 1.98 -13.08 -1.61
N MET A 227 1.77 -11.98 -2.30
CA MET A 227 2.80 -10.96 -2.51
C MET A 227 2.32 -9.62 -1.95
N PRO A 228 2.64 -9.31 -0.68
CA PRO A 228 2.26 -8.04 -0.07
C PRO A 228 2.84 -6.88 -0.87
N ALA A 229 2.08 -5.81 -0.95
CA ALA A 229 2.35 -4.72 -1.88
C ALA A 229 2.44 -3.37 -1.16
N GLY A 230 1.55 -2.43 -1.46
CA GLY A 230 1.51 -1.13 -0.80
C GLY A 230 1.32 -1.25 0.71
N CYS A 231 2.11 -0.50 1.46
CA CYS A 231 2.03 -0.48 2.92
C CYS A 231 2.52 0.87 3.47
N LEU A 232 2.27 1.16 4.76
CA LEU A 232 3.02 2.17 5.46
C LEU A 232 4.19 1.51 6.18
N TYR A 233 5.37 2.08 6.01
CA TYR A 233 6.57 1.66 6.75
C TYR A 233 7.39 2.88 7.17
N ALA A 234 8.13 2.73 8.27
CA ALA A 234 8.99 3.77 8.82
C ALA A 234 10.27 3.14 9.39
N SER A 235 11.25 3.98 9.74
CA SER A 235 12.42 3.51 10.46
C SER A 235 12.02 2.88 11.79
N GLN A 236 12.72 1.84 12.22
CA GLN A 236 12.49 1.21 13.52
C GLN A 236 12.59 2.23 14.66
N SER A 237 13.47 3.23 14.52
CA SER A 237 13.64 4.32 15.49
C SER A 237 12.37 5.18 15.59
N PHE A 238 11.74 5.52 14.45
CA PHE A 238 10.49 6.29 14.45
C PHE A 238 9.38 5.52 15.17
N ILE A 239 9.16 4.26 14.82
CA ILE A 239 8.11 3.41 15.41
C ILE A 239 8.30 3.25 16.92
N THR A 240 9.55 3.03 17.36
CA THR A 240 9.87 2.85 18.78
C THR A 240 9.70 4.13 19.60
N LYS A 241 10.04 5.29 19.01
CA LYS A 241 9.92 6.59 19.70
C LYS A 241 8.49 7.14 19.66
N ASN A 242 7.69 6.75 18.67
CA ASN A 242 6.37 7.31 18.40
C ASN A 242 5.29 6.20 18.29
N PRO A 243 5.13 5.31 19.28
CA PRO A 243 4.19 4.18 19.17
C PRO A 243 2.73 4.63 19.08
N ASN A 244 2.32 5.71 19.77
CA ASN A 244 0.94 6.20 19.68
C ASN A 244 0.69 6.93 18.36
N THR A 245 1.68 7.65 17.83
CA THR A 245 1.60 8.25 16.48
C THR A 245 1.48 7.15 15.42
N THR A 246 2.28 6.07 15.53
CA THR A 246 2.20 4.91 14.63
C THR A 246 0.84 4.23 14.72
N GLN A 247 0.27 4.11 15.93
CA GLN A 247 -1.08 3.58 16.14
C GLN A 247 -2.15 4.48 15.49
N ALA A 248 -2.05 5.79 15.64
CA ALA A 248 -2.97 6.76 15.06
C ALA A 248 -2.95 6.70 13.51
N LEU A 249 -1.76 6.63 12.91
CA LEU A 249 -1.61 6.39 11.47
C LEU A 249 -2.27 5.08 11.04
N THR A 250 -2.04 4.00 11.79
CA THR A 250 -2.63 2.69 11.50
C THR A 250 -4.15 2.71 11.61
N ASN A 251 -4.72 3.37 12.64
CA ASN A 251 -6.17 3.51 12.80
C ASN A 251 -6.79 4.22 11.60
N ALA A 252 -6.21 5.34 11.16
CA ALA A 252 -6.67 6.09 9.99
C ALA A 252 -6.65 5.23 8.71
N MET A 253 -5.59 4.45 8.51
CA MET A 253 -5.47 3.55 7.36
C MET A 253 -6.45 2.39 7.41
N VAL A 254 -6.66 1.76 8.56
CA VAL A 254 -7.66 0.68 8.74
C VAL A 254 -9.07 1.19 8.47
N ARG A 255 -9.40 2.43 8.89
CA ARG A 255 -10.68 3.08 8.54
C ARG A 255 -10.83 3.25 7.02
N ALA A 256 -9.77 3.69 6.36
CA ALA A 256 -9.78 3.85 4.91
C ALA A 256 -9.95 2.52 4.18
N LEU A 257 -9.30 1.46 4.62
CA LEU A 257 -9.44 0.11 4.09
C LEU A 257 -10.88 -0.40 4.27
N LYS A 258 -11.45 -0.30 5.48
CA LYS A 258 -12.84 -0.68 5.74
C LYS A 258 -13.84 0.10 4.88
N TRP A 259 -13.62 1.40 4.70
CA TRP A 259 -14.44 2.22 3.83
C TRP A 259 -14.38 1.73 2.37
N LEU A 260 -13.19 1.43 1.84
CA LEU A 260 -13.01 0.93 0.48
C LEU A 260 -13.71 -0.41 0.22
N GLN A 261 -13.85 -1.28 1.22
CA GLN A 261 -14.58 -2.54 1.07
C GLN A 261 -16.06 -2.30 0.75
N ASN A 262 -16.65 -1.21 1.28
CA ASN A 262 -18.09 -0.94 1.21
C ASN A 262 -18.45 0.19 0.25
N ALA A 263 -17.49 1.01 -0.18
CA ALA A 263 -17.73 2.18 -1.00
C ALA A 263 -18.32 1.82 -2.36
N SER A 264 -19.35 2.55 -2.76
CA SER A 264 -19.88 2.55 -4.11
C SER A 264 -18.93 3.26 -5.07
N GLY A 265 -19.05 2.98 -6.37
CA GLY A 265 -18.27 3.68 -7.40
C GLY A 265 -18.52 5.20 -7.39
N SER A 266 -19.74 5.63 -7.09
CA SER A 266 -20.07 7.05 -6.96
C SER A 266 -19.32 7.71 -5.80
N GLU A 267 -19.32 7.10 -4.62
CA GLU A 267 -18.60 7.60 -3.45
C GLU A 267 -17.10 7.67 -3.70
N LEU A 268 -16.55 6.67 -4.38
CA LEU A 268 -15.13 6.65 -4.75
C LEU A 268 -14.77 7.84 -5.63
N ILE A 269 -15.51 8.07 -6.73
CA ILE A 269 -15.27 9.19 -7.66
C ILE A 269 -15.38 10.56 -6.95
N HIS A 270 -16.35 10.73 -6.04
CA HIS A 270 -16.51 11.97 -5.30
C HIS A 270 -15.43 12.20 -4.23
N THR A 271 -14.77 11.12 -3.79
CA THR A 271 -13.74 11.22 -2.74
C THR A 271 -12.35 11.49 -3.32
N VAL A 272 -11.99 10.86 -4.45
CA VAL A 272 -10.68 11.05 -5.06
C VAL A 272 -10.56 12.39 -5.78
N PRO A 273 -9.34 12.97 -5.91
CA PRO A 273 -9.12 14.16 -6.72
C PRO A 273 -9.48 13.92 -8.19
N GLU A 274 -10.09 14.92 -8.86
CA GLU A 274 -10.48 14.84 -10.28
C GLU A 274 -9.27 14.50 -11.18
N SER A 275 -8.07 14.96 -10.82
CA SER A 275 -6.84 14.65 -11.57
C SER A 275 -6.49 13.17 -11.65
N TYR A 276 -7.02 12.32 -10.74
CA TYR A 276 -6.77 10.87 -10.75
C TYR A 276 -7.58 10.14 -11.82
N LEU A 277 -8.68 10.74 -12.26
CA LEU A 277 -9.64 10.12 -13.17
C LEU A 277 -9.15 10.08 -14.63
N LEU A 278 -8.00 10.67 -14.94
CA LEU A 278 -7.46 10.79 -16.31
C LEU A 278 -8.47 11.34 -17.32
N GLY A 279 -9.42 12.17 -16.87
CA GLY A 279 -10.50 12.73 -17.68
C GLY A 279 -11.62 11.75 -18.05
N ASP A 280 -11.62 10.53 -17.49
CA ASP A 280 -12.61 9.49 -17.82
C ASP A 280 -13.03 8.72 -16.57
N ARG A 281 -14.18 9.09 -15.99
CA ARG A 281 -14.74 8.47 -14.79
C ARG A 281 -15.13 7.00 -15.00
N ALA A 282 -15.61 6.66 -16.18
CA ALA A 282 -16.02 5.29 -16.50
C ALA A 282 -14.80 4.37 -16.59
N LEU A 283 -13.71 4.86 -17.20
CA LEU A 283 -12.43 4.16 -17.23
C LEU A 283 -11.86 3.95 -15.82
N TYR A 284 -11.93 4.98 -14.96
CA TYR A 284 -11.44 4.88 -13.58
C TYR A 284 -12.20 3.82 -12.78
N LEU A 285 -13.53 3.79 -12.93
CA LEU A 285 -14.35 2.76 -12.26
C LEU A 285 -14.11 1.35 -12.81
N ASP A 286 -13.91 1.21 -14.10
CA ASP A 286 -13.56 -0.07 -14.70
C ASP A 286 -12.20 -0.58 -14.19
N ALA A 287 -11.20 0.30 -14.20
CA ALA A 287 -9.88 0.01 -13.63
C ALA A 287 -9.95 -0.37 -12.13
N TRP A 288 -10.82 0.30 -11.36
CA TRP A 288 -11.06 -0.04 -9.96
C TRP A 288 -11.59 -1.47 -9.80
N GLN A 289 -12.50 -1.92 -10.66
CA GLN A 289 -13.02 -3.30 -10.58
C GLN A 289 -11.93 -4.36 -10.76
N HIS A 290 -10.93 -4.08 -11.60
CA HIS A 290 -9.81 -5.00 -11.83
C HIS A 290 -8.90 -5.19 -10.60
N VAL A 291 -8.78 -4.16 -9.75
CA VAL A 291 -7.82 -4.16 -8.63
C VAL A 291 -8.48 -4.20 -7.26
N ARG A 292 -9.81 -4.13 -7.18
CA ARG A 292 -10.52 -3.99 -5.91
C ARG A 292 -10.18 -5.10 -4.91
N GLU A 293 -10.09 -6.36 -5.35
CA GLU A 293 -9.77 -7.48 -4.48
C GLU A 293 -8.33 -7.46 -3.95
N ALA A 294 -7.42 -6.75 -4.65
CA ALA A 294 -6.05 -6.59 -4.21
C ALA A 294 -5.90 -5.65 -3.01
N MET A 295 -6.92 -4.83 -2.71
CA MET A 295 -6.91 -4.02 -1.50
C MET A 295 -6.94 -4.90 -0.27
N SER A 296 -6.12 -4.57 0.73
CA SER A 296 -6.18 -5.25 2.01
C SER A 296 -7.55 -5.00 2.67
N PRO A 297 -8.26 -6.03 3.16
CA PRO A 297 -9.54 -5.82 3.83
C PRO A 297 -9.39 -5.27 5.25
N ASP A 298 -8.24 -5.47 5.87
CA ASP A 298 -8.01 -5.25 7.29
C ASP A 298 -6.66 -4.61 7.66
N GLY A 299 -5.71 -4.58 6.74
CA GLY A 299 -4.36 -4.05 6.95
C GLY A 299 -3.33 -5.06 7.46
N LEU A 300 -3.71 -6.33 7.65
CA LEU A 300 -2.81 -7.36 8.14
C LEU A 300 -1.84 -7.85 7.07
N MET A 301 -0.59 -8.03 7.45
CA MET A 301 0.42 -8.74 6.65
C MET A 301 0.07 -10.23 6.62
N PRO A 302 -0.08 -10.86 5.43
CA PRO A 302 -0.28 -12.31 5.33
C PRO A 302 0.98 -13.07 5.79
N ALA A 303 0.78 -14.22 6.41
CA ALA A 303 1.84 -14.94 7.12
C ALA A 303 3.02 -15.36 6.23
N ASP A 304 2.76 -15.74 4.99
CA ASP A 304 3.74 -16.21 3.99
C ASP A 304 4.21 -15.10 3.04
N GLY A 305 3.52 -13.96 3.02
CA GLY A 305 3.83 -12.84 2.14
C GLY A 305 5.28 -12.34 2.20
N PRO A 306 5.86 -12.11 3.40
CA PRO A 306 7.25 -11.69 3.52
C PRO A 306 8.24 -12.69 2.92
N ALA A 307 7.97 -13.99 3.04
CA ALA A 307 8.80 -15.05 2.45
C ALA A 307 8.72 -15.07 0.93
N THR A 308 7.52 -14.86 0.36
CA THR A 308 7.30 -14.71 -1.08
C THR A 308 8.06 -13.50 -1.63
N SER A 309 7.99 -12.35 -0.94
CA SER A 309 8.73 -11.15 -1.32
C SER A 309 10.24 -11.36 -1.32
N LEU A 310 10.77 -12.03 -0.30
CA LEU A 310 12.21 -12.36 -0.23
C LEU A 310 12.62 -13.31 -1.36
N LYS A 311 11.82 -14.35 -1.64
CA LYS A 311 12.05 -15.28 -2.75
C LYS A 311 12.06 -14.56 -4.10
N THR A 312 11.13 -13.61 -4.27
CA THR A 312 11.04 -12.77 -5.48
C THR A 312 12.32 -11.97 -5.71
N LEU A 313 12.78 -11.25 -4.70
CA LEU A 313 14.01 -10.46 -4.79
C LEU A 313 15.24 -11.34 -5.02
N LYS A 314 15.35 -12.47 -4.35
CA LYS A 314 16.47 -13.43 -4.55
C LYS A 314 16.58 -13.97 -5.96
N ALA A 315 15.52 -13.96 -6.75
CA ALA A 315 15.54 -14.47 -8.11
C ALA A 315 16.44 -13.63 -9.05
N PHE A 316 16.65 -12.35 -8.76
CA PHE A 316 17.37 -11.47 -9.67
C PHE A 316 18.33 -10.46 -9.00
N ASP A 317 18.25 -10.26 -7.67
CA ASP A 317 19.04 -9.25 -6.96
C ASP A 317 20.22 -9.88 -6.21
N PRO A 318 21.48 -9.68 -6.69
CA PRO A 318 22.66 -10.26 -6.07
C PRO A 318 22.90 -9.76 -4.62
N MET A 319 22.49 -8.53 -4.27
CA MET A 319 22.62 -8.02 -2.91
C MET A 319 21.75 -8.83 -1.96
N ILE A 320 20.50 -9.12 -2.35
CA ILE A 320 19.57 -9.91 -1.54
C ILE A 320 19.97 -11.39 -1.49
N GLN A 321 20.52 -11.94 -2.59
CA GLN A 321 21.02 -13.32 -2.61
C GLN A 321 22.08 -13.56 -1.54
N ASN A 322 22.94 -12.57 -1.31
CA ASN A 322 24.07 -12.65 -0.36
C ASN A 322 23.74 -12.11 1.03
N ALA A 323 22.58 -11.48 1.21
CA ALA A 323 22.20 -10.89 2.50
C ALA A 323 21.48 -11.90 3.40
N GLN A 324 21.74 -11.80 4.71
CA GLN A 324 20.94 -12.46 5.72
C GLN A 324 19.79 -11.53 6.13
N ILE A 325 18.60 -11.84 5.66
CA ILE A 325 17.39 -11.06 5.95
C ILE A 325 16.59 -11.73 7.05
N ASP A 326 16.39 -11.01 8.16
CA ASP A 326 15.49 -11.40 9.25
C ASP A 326 14.10 -10.83 8.98
N LEU A 327 13.22 -11.66 8.44
CA LEU A 327 11.86 -11.26 8.08
C LEU A 327 11.05 -10.72 9.27
N THR A 328 11.31 -11.21 10.49
CA THR A 328 10.57 -10.78 11.70
C THR A 328 10.80 -9.30 12.05
N LYS A 329 11.86 -8.70 11.52
CA LYS A 329 12.21 -7.30 11.71
C LYS A 329 11.70 -6.37 10.62
N THR A 330 11.06 -6.90 9.57
CA THR A 330 10.62 -6.12 8.40
C THR A 330 9.16 -5.68 8.48
N TRP A 331 8.37 -6.28 9.37
CA TRP A 331 6.94 -5.99 9.52
C TRP A 331 6.43 -6.24 10.94
N THR A 332 5.21 -5.74 11.24
CA THR A 332 4.45 -6.06 12.45
C THR A 332 2.95 -5.90 12.23
N ASN A 333 2.17 -6.83 12.78
CA ASN A 333 0.71 -6.74 12.83
C ASN A 333 0.18 -6.16 14.16
N ASP A 334 1.05 -5.72 15.09
CA ASP A 334 0.62 -5.34 16.45
C ASP A 334 -0.30 -4.12 16.43
N PHE A 335 0.05 -3.10 15.65
CA PHE A 335 -0.77 -1.88 15.51
C PHE A 335 -2.10 -2.16 14.81
N VAL A 336 -2.09 -2.99 13.76
CA VAL A 336 -3.31 -3.37 13.05
C VAL A 336 -4.24 -4.19 13.93
N LYS A 337 -3.73 -5.20 14.65
CA LYS A 337 -4.54 -5.98 15.60
C LYS A 337 -5.23 -5.08 16.60
N LYS A 338 -4.53 -4.08 17.15
CA LYS A 338 -5.11 -3.11 18.07
C LYS A 338 -6.13 -2.21 17.37
N ALA A 339 -5.84 -1.71 16.16
CA ALA A 339 -6.79 -0.91 15.39
C ALA A 339 -8.10 -1.67 15.10
N LEU A 340 -8.01 -2.96 14.76
CA LEU A 340 -9.20 -3.78 14.49
C LEU A 340 -10.13 -3.96 15.68
N THR A 341 -9.63 -3.81 16.92
CA THR A 341 -10.47 -3.86 18.13
C THR A 341 -11.12 -2.52 18.48
N THR A 342 -10.58 -1.39 18.00
CA THR A 342 -10.99 -0.05 18.39
C THR A 342 -11.70 0.73 17.29
N VAL A 343 -11.30 0.51 16.03
CA VAL A 343 -11.84 1.19 14.85
C VAL A 343 -13.17 0.55 14.44
N LYS A 344 -14.27 1.29 14.59
CA LYS A 344 -15.59 0.90 14.08
C LYS A 344 -15.61 1.04 12.54
N ALA A 345 -16.40 0.19 11.89
CA ALA A 345 -16.63 0.26 10.44
C ALA A 345 -17.38 1.52 10.05
#